data_a1e95dcf36be53386a30f5a5d6a431b2
#
_entry.id   a1e95dcf36be53386a30f5a5d6a431b2
#
_cell.length_a   1.000
_cell.length_b   1.000
_cell.length_c   1.000
_cell.angle_alpha   90.00
_cell.angle_beta   90.00
_cell.angle_gamma   90.00
#
_symmetry.space_group_name_H-M   'P 1'
#
loop_
_entity.id
_entity.type
_entity.pdbx_description
1 polymer ?
#
loop_
_entity_poly.entity_id
_entity_poly.type
_entity_poly.pdbx_seq_one_letter_code
_entity_poly.pdbx_strand_id
1 'polypeptide(L)'
;MNERKTSERIWPYLALLAGIACIGWSAIFVRWTDMPGPASAFYRMLIPAVLLAPTWFFRRGNSRVDFKTLAIISAGGLFFALDLAFYNTGILKTSAANATLLGNYSPVLVGLLTWMIFGRKPALSFWLGLLLALAGTLAILWSDLRAHAGFGTGDAMALAAAAFFAGYLLATEQVRATTSTLVFFRLATMTSLFFLLAINLLLGVSLRIPAGHSWMALLALGLITQLGGYLALTYALGHLPATVTSVSLLAQGPLTALLAAWLLAEKLSAPQIFGGALVLIGVGLANRRGNPAEEANTVLVRNEA
;
A
#
# COMPACT_ATOMS: atom_id res chain seq x y z
N MET A 1 20.41 -9.61 27.21
CA MET A 1 18.95 -9.26 27.20
C MET A 1 18.63 -8.05 26.33
N ASN A 2 19.57 -7.11 26.09
CA ASN A 2 19.36 -5.94 25.22
C ASN A 2 19.38 -6.26 23.72
N GLU A 3 20.23 -7.15 23.24
CA GLU A 3 20.35 -7.46 21.81
C GLU A 3 19.09 -8.11 21.22
N ARG A 4 18.41 -8.99 21.95
CA ARG A 4 17.14 -9.59 21.47
C ARG A 4 16.04 -8.53 21.30
N LYS A 5 15.91 -7.58 22.23
CA LYS A 5 14.91 -6.50 22.13
C LYS A 5 15.20 -5.52 20.99
N THR A 6 16.47 -5.31 20.64
CA THR A 6 16.86 -4.46 19.50
C THR A 6 16.63 -5.18 18.19
N SER A 7 16.92 -6.49 18.11
CA SER A 7 16.67 -7.33 16.96
C SER A 7 15.15 -7.39 16.64
N GLU A 8 14.30 -7.63 17.64
CA GLU A 8 12.84 -7.69 17.43
C GLU A 8 12.23 -6.38 16.89
N ARG A 9 12.86 -5.23 17.15
CA ARG A 9 12.40 -3.93 16.67
C ARG A 9 12.74 -3.63 15.22
N ILE A 10 13.76 -4.27 14.65
CA ILE A 10 14.21 -3.96 13.28
C ILE A 10 13.40 -4.70 12.20
N TRP A 11 12.88 -5.89 12.51
CA TRP A 11 12.16 -6.74 11.55
C TRP A 11 10.94 -6.07 10.89
N PRO A 12 10.08 -5.31 11.62
CA PRO A 12 8.97 -4.60 10.99
C PRO A 12 9.42 -3.56 9.96
N TYR A 13 10.53 -2.87 10.20
CA TYR A 13 11.09 -1.90 9.24
C TYR A 13 11.74 -2.58 8.04
N LEU A 14 12.43 -3.71 8.25
CA LEU A 14 12.98 -4.51 7.14
C LEU A 14 11.86 -5.10 6.29
N ALA A 15 10.80 -5.59 6.90
CA ALA A 15 9.62 -6.06 6.19
C ALA A 15 8.95 -4.92 5.40
N LEU A 16 8.83 -3.73 5.99
CA LEU A 16 8.30 -2.56 5.32
C LEU A 16 9.16 -2.16 4.11
N LEU A 17 10.48 -2.16 4.25
CA LEU A 17 11.41 -1.86 3.17
C LEU A 17 11.30 -2.89 2.03
N ALA A 18 11.27 -4.18 2.37
CA ALA A 18 11.06 -5.25 1.39
C ALA A 18 9.69 -5.12 0.70
N GLY A 19 8.65 -4.78 1.47
CA GLY A 19 7.33 -4.49 0.94
C GLY A 19 7.34 -3.33 -0.06
N ILE A 20 7.97 -2.23 0.28
CA ILE A 20 8.15 -1.05 -0.58
C ILE A 20 8.85 -1.44 -1.89
N ALA A 21 9.94 -2.21 -1.79
CA ALA A 21 10.69 -2.68 -2.96
C ALA A 21 9.83 -3.53 -3.90
N CYS A 22 9.04 -4.46 -3.36
CA CYS A 22 8.16 -5.33 -4.16
C CYS A 22 6.96 -4.57 -4.74
N ILE A 23 6.34 -3.67 -3.97
CA ILE A 23 5.15 -2.92 -4.39
C ILE A 23 5.52 -1.87 -5.46
N GLY A 24 6.72 -1.31 -5.41
CA GLY A 24 7.18 -0.30 -6.38
C GLY A 24 7.12 -0.75 -7.84
N TRP A 25 7.14 -2.05 -8.12
CA TRP A 25 7.00 -2.61 -9.47
C TRP A 25 5.55 -2.71 -9.96
N SER A 26 4.57 -2.48 -9.09
CA SER A 26 3.16 -2.72 -9.39
C SER A 26 2.68 -2.02 -10.66
N ALA A 27 3.01 -0.73 -10.79
CA ALA A 27 2.60 0.09 -11.93
C ALA A 27 3.13 -0.45 -13.27
N ILE A 28 4.37 -0.92 -13.29
CA ILE A 28 5.02 -1.50 -14.47
C ILE A 28 4.32 -2.81 -14.84
N PHE A 29 4.14 -3.71 -13.87
CA PHE A 29 3.49 -4.98 -14.12
C PHE A 29 2.04 -4.82 -14.59
N VAL A 30 1.26 -3.88 -14.01
CA VAL A 30 -0.12 -3.59 -14.45
C VAL A 30 -0.14 -3.22 -15.93
N ARG A 31 0.76 -2.36 -16.39
CA ARG A 31 0.85 -1.96 -17.80
C ARG A 31 1.22 -3.12 -18.72
N TRP A 32 2.11 -4.01 -18.26
CA TRP A 32 2.54 -5.19 -19.05
C TRP A 32 1.48 -6.29 -19.13
N THR A 33 0.39 -6.21 -18.37
CA THR A 33 -0.69 -7.22 -18.47
C THR A 33 -1.50 -7.09 -19.74
N ASP A 34 -1.54 -5.92 -20.38
CA ASP A 34 -2.43 -5.58 -21.50
C ASP A 34 -3.90 -5.92 -21.24
N MET A 35 -4.30 -5.80 -19.95
CA MET A 35 -5.64 -6.14 -19.49
C MET A 35 -6.36 -4.93 -18.90
N PRO A 36 -7.71 -4.92 -18.91
CA PRO A 36 -8.48 -3.95 -18.15
C PRO A 36 -8.08 -3.95 -16.67
N GLY A 37 -8.08 -2.75 -16.03
CA GLY A 37 -7.64 -2.57 -14.66
C GLY A 37 -8.28 -3.53 -13.65
N PRO A 38 -9.64 -3.68 -13.62
CA PRO A 38 -10.29 -4.62 -12.70
C PRO A 38 -9.93 -6.08 -12.96
N ALA A 39 -9.68 -6.47 -14.23
CA ALA A 39 -9.29 -7.83 -14.57
C ALA A 39 -7.86 -8.16 -14.09
N SER A 40 -6.90 -7.25 -14.31
CA SER A 40 -5.54 -7.43 -13.78
C SER A 40 -5.53 -7.47 -12.24
N ALA A 41 -6.36 -6.65 -11.58
CA ALA A 41 -6.55 -6.66 -10.14
C ALA A 41 -7.12 -8.00 -9.63
N PHE A 42 -8.07 -8.60 -10.35
CA PHE A 42 -8.63 -9.91 -10.03
C PHE A 42 -7.55 -11.00 -10.04
N TYR A 43 -6.76 -11.10 -11.11
CA TYR A 43 -5.68 -12.08 -11.19
C TYR A 43 -4.57 -11.84 -10.15
N ARG A 44 -4.28 -10.59 -9.84
CA ARG A 44 -3.37 -10.22 -8.75
C ARG A 44 -3.79 -10.81 -7.41
N MET A 45 -5.10 -10.94 -7.14
CA MET A 45 -5.64 -11.57 -5.93
C MET A 45 -5.79 -13.08 -6.08
N LEU A 46 -6.16 -13.57 -7.27
CA LEU A 46 -6.37 -14.99 -7.53
C LEU A 46 -5.10 -15.82 -7.32
N ILE A 47 -3.96 -15.34 -7.82
CA ILE A 47 -2.67 -16.06 -7.73
C ILE A 47 -2.28 -16.34 -6.27
N PRO A 48 -2.17 -15.35 -5.37
CA PRO A 48 -1.87 -15.63 -3.97
C PRO A 48 -2.99 -16.40 -3.26
N ALA A 49 -4.27 -16.22 -3.65
CA ALA A 49 -5.38 -16.98 -3.08
C ALA A 49 -5.22 -18.48 -3.33
N VAL A 50 -4.88 -18.86 -4.57
CA VAL A 50 -4.62 -20.26 -4.95
C VAL A 50 -3.39 -20.82 -4.22
N LEU A 51 -2.29 -20.06 -4.17
CA LEU A 51 -1.06 -20.50 -3.51
C LEU A 51 -1.23 -20.64 -1.98
N LEU A 52 -2.08 -19.85 -1.38
CA LEU A 52 -2.36 -19.93 0.04
C LEU A 52 -3.47 -20.94 0.39
N ALA A 53 -4.20 -21.48 -0.60
CA ALA A 53 -5.26 -22.44 -0.38
C ALA A 53 -4.81 -23.67 0.45
N PRO A 54 -3.64 -24.28 0.22
CA PRO A 54 -3.19 -25.42 1.05
C PRO A 54 -3.03 -25.05 2.53
N THR A 55 -2.71 -23.81 2.84
CA THR A 55 -2.51 -23.37 4.24
C THR A 55 -3.80 -23.40 5.07
N TRP A 56 -4.99 -23.57 4.45
CA TRP A 56 -6.25 -23.73 5.15
C TRP A 56 -6.38 -25.10 5.81
N PHE A 57 -5.74 -26.12 5.24
CA PHE A 57 -5.74 -27.49 5.76
C PHE A 57 -4.74 -27.69 6.91
N PHE A 58 -3.69 -26.87 6.97
CA PHE A 58 -2.64 -26.96 8.01
C PHE A 58 -2.93 -26.11 9.25
N ARG A 59 -4.18 -25.90 9.58
CA ARG A 59 -4.63 -25.08 10.71
C ARG A 59 -4.20 -25.69 12.05
N ARG A 60 -3.02 -25.34 12.54
CA ARG A 60 -2.62 -25.53 13.93
C ARG A 60 -2.95 -24.25 14.71
N GLY A 61 -4.06 -24.22 15.43
CA GLY A 61 -4.41 -23.13 16.32
C GLY A 61 -5.89 -22.73 16.22
N ASN A 62 -6.53 -22.65 17.38
CA ASN A 62 -7.96 -22.39 17.56
C ASN A 62 -8.27 -20.87 17.57
N SER A 63 -7.64 -20.08 16.73
CA SER A 63 -7.97 -18.64 16.60
C SER A 63 -9.30 -18.50 15.85
N ARG A 64 -10.40 -18.60 16.59
CA ARG A 64 -11.71 -18.20 16.10
C ARG A 64 -11.65 -16.70 15.87
N VAL A 65 -11.76 -16.29 14.61
CA VAL A 65 -11.96 -14.88 14.27
C VAL A 65 -13.39 -14.55 14.62
N ASP A 66 -13.61 -13.64 15.55
CA ASP A 66 -14.94 -13.17 15.92
C ASP A 66 -15.61 -12.40 14.77
N PHE A 67 -16.93 -12.26 14.83
CA PHE A 67 -17.70 -11.63 13.76
C PHE A 67 -17.27 -10.17 13.49
N LYS A 68 -16.96 -9.41 14.55
CA LYS A 68 -16.51 -8.03 14.42
C LYS A 68 -15.17 -7.93 13.66
N THR A 69 -14.22 -8.77 14.04
CA THR A 69 -12.92 -8.86 13.36
C THR A 69 -13.09 -9.28 11.91
N LEU A 70 -13.94 -10.27 11.63
CA LEU A 70 -14.23 -10.70 10.26
C LEU A 70 -14.88 -9.57 9.44
N ALA A 71 -15.79 -8.80 10.02
CA ALA A 71 -16.42 -7.67 9.36
C ALA A 71 -15.39 -6.58 8.99
N ILE A 72 -14.45 -6.26 9.89
CA ILE A 72 -13.38 -5.29 9.61
C ILE A 72 -12.43 -5.82 8.53
N ILE A 73 -12.06 -7.11 8.56
CA ILE A 73 -11.25 -7.72 7.50
C ILE A 73 -11.97 -7.64 6.15
N SER A 74 -13.29 -7.91 6.13
CA SER A 74 -14.10 -7.87 4.93
C SER A 74 -14.23 -6.44 4.38
N ALA A 75 -14.42 -5.45 5.25
CA ALA A 75 -14.39 -4.05 4.87
C ALA A 75 -13.02 -3.62 4.31
N GLY A 76 -11.92 -4.05 4.96
CA GLY A 76 -10.56 -3.85 4.46
C GLY A 76 -10.36 -4.51 3.10
N GLY A 77 -10.85 -5.74 2.92
CA GLY A 77 -10.80 -6.44 1.63
C GLY A 77 -11.61 -5.75 0.53
N LEU A 78 -12.78 -5.19 0.85
CA LEU A 78 -13.55 -4.35 -0.08
C LEU A 78 -12.79 -3.07 -0.44
N PHE A 79 -12.25 -2.36 0.55
CA PHE A 79 -11.46 -1.16 0.30
C PHE A 79 -10.26 -1.47 -0.59
N PHE A 80 -9.58 -2.58 -0.36
CA PHE A 80 -8.44 -2.98 -1.19
C PHE A 80 -8.87 -3.39 -2.60
N ALA A 81 -10.00 -4.06 -2.76
CA ALA A 81 -10.56 -4.39 -4.08
C ALA A 81 -10.90 -3.12 -4.88
N LEU A 82 -11.51 -2.13 -4.23
CA LEU A 82 -11.83 -0.84 -4.85
C LEU A 82 -10.55 -0.05 -5.17
N ASP A 83 -9.60 0.03 -4.23
CA ASP A 83 -8.29 0.63 -4.51
C ASP A 83 -7.67 0.05 -5.77
N LEU A 84 -7.53 -1.28 -5.85
CA LEU A 84 -6.91 -1.94 -7.00
C LEU A 84 -7.70 -1.72 -8.30
N ALA A 85 -9.02 -1.80 -8.27
CA ALA A 85 -9.85 -1.59 -9.45
C ALA A 85 -9.72 -0.14 -9.97
N PHE A 86 -9.78 0.84 -9.07
CA PHE A 86 -9.63 2.25 -9.42
C PHE A 86 -8.20 2.60 -9.83
N TYR A 87 -7.19 2.17 -9.07
CA TYR A 87 -5.79 2.46 -9.37
C TYR A 87 -5.34 1.85 -10.70
N ASN A 88 -5.61 0.54 -10.90
CA ASN A 88 -5.22 -0.13 -12.13
C ASN A 88 -5.94 0.45 -13.36
N THR A 89 -7.19 0.91 -13.21
CA THR A 89 -7.91 1.59 -14.28
C THR A 89 -7.37 3.00 -14.50
N GLY A 90 -7.10 3.73 -13.42
CA GLY A 90 -6.55 5.08 -13.43
C GLY A 90 -5.21 5.14 -14.17
N ILE A 91 -4.27 4.25 -13.81
CA ILE A 91 -2.93 4.22 -14.42
C ILE A 91 -2.92 3.89 -15.92
N LEU A 92 -4.00 3.28 -16.43
CA LEU A 92 -4.20 3.04 -17.86
C LEU A 92 -4.83 4.25 -18.58
N LYS A 93 -5.45 5.20 -17.84
CA LYS A 93 -6.19 6.35 -18.37
C LYS A 93 -5.48 7.68 -18.13
N THR A 94 -4.40 7.71 -17.34
CA THR A 94 -3.58 8.90 -17.10
C THR A 94 -2.09 8.57 -17.22
N SER A 95 -1.21 9.55 -17.02
CA SER A 95 0.23 9.26 -16.97
C SER A 95 0.58 8.46 -15.71
N ALA A 96 1.65 7.66 -15.78
CA ALA A 96 2.15 6.96 -14.59
C ALA A 96 2.53 7.95 -13.47
N ALA A 97 3.01 9.13 -13.84
CA ALA A 97 3.36 10.20 -12.94
C ALA A 97 2.14 10.74 -12.19
N ASN A 98 1.06 11.08 -12.90
CA ASN A 98 -0.18 11.56 -12.29
C ASN A 98 -0.78 10.49 -11.36
N ALA A 99 -0.91 9.25 -11.83
CA ALA A 99 -1.45 8.16 -11.03
C ALA A 99 -0.63 7.94 -9.74
N THR A 100 0.71 8.00 -9.84
CA THR A 100 1.60 7.83 -8.69
C THR A 100 1.48 9.01 -7.73
N LEU A 101 1.49 10.24 -8.22
CA LEU A 101 1.38 11.42 -7.38
C LEU A 101 0.05 11.42 -6.61
N LEU A 102 -1.06 11.15 -7.31
CA LEU A 102 -2.40 11.15 -6.70
C LEU A 102 -2.59 9.96 -5.75
N GLY A 103 -2.08 8.78 -6.09
CA GLY A 103 -2.03 7.63 -5.17
C GLY A 103 -1.26 7.93 -3.87
N ASN A 104 -0.24 8.76 -3.95
CA ASN A 104 0.57 9.20 -2.81
C ASN A 104 -0.16 10.17 -1.86
N TYR A 105 -1.41 10.55 -2.12
CA TYR A 105 -2.26 11.27 -1.16
C TYR A 105 -2.84 10.37 -0.06
N SER A 106 -2.72 9.05 -0.18
CA SER A 106 -3.21 8.12 0.86
C SER A 106 -2.68 8.41 2.27
N PRO A 107 -1.42 8.82 2.53
CA PRO A 107 -0.97 9.16 3.87
C PRO A 107 -1.65 10.39 4.47
N VAL A 108 -2.05 11.37 3.64
CA VAL A 108 -2.86 12.52 4.08
C VAL A 108 -4.17 12.02 4.67
N LEU A 109 -4.85 11.13 3.93
CA LEU A 109 -6.12 10.56 4.36
C LEU A 109 -5.96 9.63 5.57
N VAL A 110 -4.89 8.83 5.62
CA VAL A 110 -4.55 8.02 6.81
C VAL A 110 -4.40 8.92 8.04
N GLY A 111 -3.64 10.02 7.93
CA GLY A 111 -3.46 10.97 9.04
C GLY A 111 -4.76 11.59 9.50
N LEU A 112 -5.58 12.08 8.57
CA LEU A 112 -6.88 12.70 8.86
C LEU A 112 -7.86 11.69 9.47
N LEU A 113 -8.01 10.50 8.87
CA LEU A 113 -8.92 9.46 9.36
C LEU A 113 -8.47 8.90 10.72
N THR A 114 -7.15 8.78 10.94
CA THR A 114 -6.61 8.38 12.25
C THR A 114 -7.04 9.37 13.33
N TRP A 115 -7.01 10.67 13.04
CA TRP A 115 -7.48 11.69 13.95
C TRP A 115 -9.01 11.68 14.12
N MET A 116 -9.76 11.65 13.02
CA MET A 116 -11.22 11.77 13.03
C MET A 116 -11.92 10.54 13.63
N ILE A 117 -11.45 9.32 13.30
CA ILE A 117 -12.10 8.06 13.68
C ILE A 117 -11.58 7.54 15.01
N PHE A 118 -10.26 7.60 15.21
CA PHE A 118 -9.62 7.03 16.40
C PHE A 118 -9.23 8.06 17.46
N GLY A 119 -9.44 9.37 17.22
CA GLY A 119 -9.05 10.45 18.12
C GLY A 119 -7.53 10.60 18.30
N ARG A 120 -6.72 9.82 17.58
CA ARG A 120 -5.25 9.85 17.66
C ARG A 120 -4.73 10.94 16.74
N LYS A 121 -4.26 12.06 17.31
CA LYS A 121 -3.70 13.19 16.54
C LYS A 121 -2.28 12.85 16.09
N PRO A 122 -2.02 12.79 14.75
CA PRO A 122 -0.65 12.64 14.28
C PRO A 122 0.23 13.81 14.72
N ALA A 123 1.48 13.52 15.07
CA ALA A 123 2.43 14.54 15.50
C ALA A 123 2.72 15.55 14.39
N LEU A 124 3.17 16.76 14.75
CA LEU A 124 3.55 17.77 13.76
C LEU A 124 4.67 17.27 12.83
N SER A 125 5.60 16.45 13.35
CA SER A 125 6.65 15.81 12.56
C SER A 125 6.10 14.91 11.44
N PHE A 126 4.97 14.25 11.67
CA PHE A 126 4.28 13.49 10.61
C PHE A 126 3.83 14.41 9.47
N TRP A 127 3.15 15.51 9.77
CA TRP A 127 2.65 16.44 8.76
C TRP A 127 3.78 17.14 8.01
N LEU A 128 4.80 17.61 8.71
CA LEU A 128 5.97 18.23 8.07
C LEU A 128 6.75 17.23 7.21
N GLY A 129 6.95 16.02 7.70
CA GLY A 129 7.59 14.96 6.94
C GLY A 129 6.80 14.55 5.71
N LEU A 130 5.47 14.45 5.84
CA LEU A 130 4.56 14.15 4.73
C LEU A 130 4.60 15.25 3.66
N LEU A 131 4.54 16.53 4.05
CA LEU A 131 4.64 17.65 3.10
C LEU A 131 5.97 17.62 2.35
N LEU A 132 7.07 17.36 3.06
CA LEU A 132 8.40 17.26 2.46
C LEU A 132 8.49 16.07 1.48
N ALA A 133 7.93 14.91 1.85
CA ALA A 133 7.92 13.74 0.99
C ALA A 133 7.04 13.94 -0.25
N LEU A 134 5.89 14.59 -0.13
CA LEU A 134 5.04 14.93 -1.27
C LEU A 134 5.71 15.95 -2.21
N ALA A 135 6.38 16.96 -1.65
CA ALA A 135 7.17 17.91 -2.45
C ALA A 135 8.32 17.21 -3.21
N GLY A 136 8.98 16.27 -2.55
CA GLY A 136 10.00 15.43 -3.19
C GLY A 136 9.44 14.55 -4.31
N THR A 137 8.28 13.93 -4.11
CA THR A 137 7.57 13.16 -5.15
C THR A 137 7.20 14.05 -6.33
N LEU A 138 6.69 15.25 -6.07
CA LEU A 138 6.38 16.23 -7.10
C LEU A 138 7.64 16.61 -7.92
N ALA A 139 8.78 16.79 -7.25
CA ALA A 139 10.04 17.10 -7.93
C ALA A 139 10.52 15.93 -8.82
N ILE A 140 10.38 14.69 -8.38
CA ILE A 140 10.72 13.50 -9.19
C ILE A 140 9.87 13.43 -10.46
N LEU A 141 8.58 13.71 -10.35
CA LEU A 141 7.60 13.52 -11.42
C LEU A 141 7.38 14.79 -12.27
N TRP A 142 8.11 15.87 -11.99
CA TRP A 142 7.86 17.20 -12.55
C TRP A 142 7.88 17.26 -14.08
N SER A 143 8.82 16.58 -14.71
CA SER A 143 8.91 16.53 -16.18
C SER A 143 7.69 15.87 -16.81
N ASP A 144 7.24 14.75 -16.23
CA ASP A 144 6.11 13.96 -16.75
C ASP A 144 4.77 14.68 -16.51
N LEU A 145 4.64 15.38 -15.38
CA LEU A 145 3.46 16.17 -15.06
C LEU A 145 3.30 17.37 -16.02
N ARG A 146 4.39 18.00 -16.41
CA ARG A 146 4.35 19.09 -17.41
C ARG A 146 3.97 18.61 -18.79
N ALA A 147 4.39 17.41 -19.18
CA ALA A 147 4.06 16.82 -20.47
C ALA A 147 2.58 16.43 -20.61
N HIS A 148 1.90 16.18 -19.49
CA HIS A 148 0.51 15.72 -19.43
C HIS A 148 -0.34 16.64 -18.55
N ALA A 149 -0.44 17.92 -18.95
CA ALA A 149 -1.21 18.93 -18.23
C ALA A 149 -2.73 18.68 -18.42
N GLY A 150 -3.44 18.62 -17.31
CA GLY A 150 -4.91 18.49 -17.25
C GLY A 150 -5.36 17.39 -16.28
N PHE A 151 -6.48 17.64 -15.58
CA PHE A 151 -7.09 16.70 -14.67
C PHE A 151 -8.17 15.90 -15.42
N GLY A 152 -7.99 14.57 -15.50
CA GLY A 152 -8.89 13.67 -16.23
C GLY A 152 -9.54 12.61 -15.36
N THR A 153 -10.32 11.74 -15.99
CA THR A 153 -11.00 10.62 -15.31
C THR A 153 -10.01 9.64 -14.67
N GLY A 154 -8.83 9.44 -15.29
CA GLY A 154 -7.77 8.59 -14.73
C GLY A 154 -7.22 9.17 -13.42
N ASP A 155 -7.08 10.49 -13.35
CA ASP A 155 -6.58 11.19 -12.15
C ASP A 155 -7.61 11.10 -11.01
N ALA A 156 -8.90 11.30 -11.31
CA ALA A 156 -9.98 11.12 -10.34
C ALA A 156 -10.02 9.69 -9.79
N MET A 157 -9.79 8.69 -10.65
CA MET A 157 -9.69 7.29 -10.23
C MET A 157 -8.48 7.04 -9.31
N ALA A 158 -7.31 7.58 -9.64
CA ALA A 158 -6.12 7.44 -8.81
C ALA A 158 -6.31 8.09 -7.42
N LEU A 159 -6.98 9.24 -7.36
CA LEU A 159 -7.30 9.90 -6.08
C LEU A 159 -8.33 9.10 -5.27
N ALA A 160 -9.36 8.53 -5.92
CA ALA A 160 -10.32 7.64 -5.27
C ALA A 160 -9.63 6.37 -4.73
N ALA A 161 -8.71 5.80 -5.50
CA ALA A 161 -7.88 4.67 -5.05
C ALA A 161 -7.10 5.02 -3.77
N ALA A 162 -6.49 6.21 -3.69
CA ALA A 162 -5.79 6.65 -2.48
C ALA A 162 -6.69 6.67 -1.24
N ALA A 163 -7.98 7.05 -1.40
CA ALA A 163 -8.94 7.03 -0.29
C ALA A 163 -9.28 5.61 0.16
N PHE A 164 -9.53 4.70 -0.77
CA PHE A 164 -9.78 3.30 -0.46
C PHE A 164 -8.54 2.62 0.14
N PHE A 165 -7.35 2.93 -0.37
CA PHE A 165 -6.11 2.41 0.19
C PHE A 165 -5.88 2.88 1.64
N ALA A 166 -6.19 4.14 1.96
CA ALA A 166 -6.15 4.63 3.33
C ALA A 166 -7.09 3.83 4.25
N GLY A 167 -8.31 3.55 3.81
CA GLY A 167 -9.26 2.68 4.52
C GLY A 167 -8.72 1.27 4.75
N TYR A 168 -8.09 0.67 3.73
CA TYR A 168 -7.43 -0.64 3.85
C TYR A 168 -6.30 -0.64 4.89
N LEU A 169 -5.42 0.37 4.88
CA LEU A 169 -4.32 0.47 5.82
C LEU A 169 -4.81 0.56 7.27
N LEU A 170 -5.84 1.38 7.52
CA LEU A 170 -6.42 1.55 8.85
C LEU A 170 -7.16 0.28 9.34
N ALA A 171 -7.93 -0.37 8.47
CA ALA A 171 -8.57 -1.65 8.78
C ALA A 171 -7.52 -2.73 9.10
N THR A 172 -6.42 -2.75 8.34
CA THR A 172 -5.31 -3.68 8.56
C THR A 172 -4.64 -3.43 9.91
N GLU A 173 -4.27 -2.19 10.22
CA GLU A 173 -3.67 -1.83 11.53
C GLU A 173 -4.56 -2.28 12.68
N GLN A 174 -5.86 -1.99 12.61
CA GLN A 174 -6.81 -2.29 13.67
C GLN A 174 -6.90 -3.80 13.97
N VAL A 175 -6.97 -4.62 12.94
CA VAL A 175 -7.13 -6.08 13.10
C VAL A 175 -5.79 -6.75 13.39
N ARG A 176 -4.70 -6.25 12.82
CA ARG A 176 -3.37 -6.83 13.01
C ARG A 176 -2.86 -6.74 14.44
N ALA A 177 -3.44 -5.87 15.27
CA ALA A 177 -3.16 -5.83 16.70
C ALA A 177 -3.50 -7.15 17.44
N THR A 178 -4.49 -7.92 16.94
CA THR A 178 -5.00 -9.13 17.60
C THR A 178 -4.97 -10.38 16.72
N THR A 179 -4.75 -10.22 15.40
CA THR A 179 -4.82 -11.32 14.43
C THR A 179 -3.45 -11.57 13.80
N SER A 180 -3.10 -12.83 13.58
CA SER A 180 -1.84 -13.18 12.91
C SER A 180 -1.78 -12.69 11.46
N THR A 181 -0.58 -12.37 10.97
CA THR A 181 -0.34 -11.88 9.61
C THR A 181 -0.96 -12.78 8.56
N LEU A 182 -0.74 -14.08 8.65
CA LEU A 182 -1.21 -15.04 7.65
C LEU A 182 -2.74 -15.17 7.64
N VAL A 183 -3.38 -15.16 8.81
CA VAL A 183 -4.86 -15.23 8.92
C VAL A 183 -5.48 -13.98 8.29
N PHE A 184 -5.01 -12.79 8.67
CA PHE A 184 -5.47 -11.54 8.08
C PHE A 184 -5.27 -11.55 6.57
N PHE A 185 -4.04 -11.81 6.10
CA PHE A 185 -3.69 -11.74 4.69
C PHE A 185 -4.54 -12.68 3.82
N ARG A 186 -4.77 -13.93 4.28
CA ARG A 186 -5.64 -14.88 3.59
C ARG A 186 -7.08 -14.39 3.49
N LEU A 187 -7.67 -13.98 4.61
CA LEU A 187 -9.06 -13.53 4.65
C LEU A 187 -9.25 -12.26 3.82
N ALA A 188 -8.36 -11.29 3.95
CA ALA A 188 -8.39 -10.08 3.15
C ALA A 188 -8.23 -10.36 1.65
N THR A 189 -7.30 -11.26 1.27
CA THR A 189 -7.11 -11.68 -0.13
C THR A 189 -8.37 -12.35 -0.69
N MET A 190 -9.00 -13.27 0.06
CA MET A 190 -10.24 -13.94 -0.37
C MET A 190 -11.40 -12.94 -0.52
N THR A 191 -11.53 -12.03 0.44
CA THR A 191 -12.58 -11.01 0.38
C THR A 191 -12.37 -10.06 -0.79
N SER A 192 -11.13 -9.59 -1.00
CA SER A 192 -10.80 -8.76 -2.16
C SER A 192 -11.04 -9.48 -3.48
N LEU A 193 -10.67 -10.76 -3.56
CA LEU A 193 -10.92 -11.59 -4.75
C LEU A 193 -12.42 -11.68 -5.05
N PHE A 194 -13.25 -11.92 -4.04
CA PHE A 194 -14.70 -11.97 -4.18
C PHE A 194 -15.27 -10.65 -4.72
N PHE A 195 -14.89 -9.52 -4.12
CA PHE A 195 -15.36 -8.21 -4.58
C PHE A 195 -14.84 -7.86 -5.97
N LEU A 196 -13.59 -8.18 -6.30
CA LEU A 196 -13.05 -7.96 -7.64
C LEU A 196 -13.74 -8.83 -8.69
N LEU A 197 -14.11 -10.07 -8.37
CA LEU A 197 -14.93 -10.90 -9.24
C LEU A 197 -16.29 -10.24 -9.47
N ALA A 198 -16.95 -9.80 -8.41
CA ALA A 198 -18.25 -9.12 -8.51
C ALA A 198 -18.15 -7.83 -9.36
N ILE A 199 -17.11 -7.01 -9.17
CA ILE A 199 -16.86 -5.80 -9.97
C ILE A 199 -16.70 -6.16 -11.45
N ASN A 200 -15.88 -7.17 -11.78
CA ASN A 200 -15.67 -7.57 -13.18
C ASN A 200 -16.96 -8.08 -13.84
N LEU A 201 -17.75 -8.88 -13.11
CA LEU A 201 -19.03 -9.37 -13.62
C LEU A 201 -20.05 -8.24 -13.82
N LEU A 202 -20.18 -7.32 -12.86
CA LEU A 202 -21.11 -6.19 -12.94
C LEU A 202 -20.74 -5.21 -14.05
N LEU A 203 -19.45 -5.01 -14.30
CA LEU A 203 -18.96 -4.14 -15.37
C LEU A 203 -18.84 -4.84 -16.74
N GLY A 204 -19.13 -6.14 -16.80
CA GLY A 204 -18.97 -6.94 -18.04
C GLY A 204 -17.52 -7.00 -18.54
N VAL A 205 -16.53 -6.88 -17.63
CA VAL A 205 -15.12 -6.86 -17.98
C VAL A 205 -14.65 -8.27 -18.32
N SER A 206 -14.02 -8.45 -19.49
CA SER A 206 -13.46 -9.73 -19.90
C SER A 206 -12.26 -10.12 -19.02
N LEU A 207 -12.30 -11.34 -18.50
CA LEU A 207 -11.19 -11.95 -17.77
C LEU A 207 -10.24 -12.73 -18.69
N ARG A 208 -10.42 -12.68 -20.02
CA ARG A 208 -9.56 -13.38 -20.97
C ARG A 208 -8.16 -12.75 -20.95
N ILE A 209 -7.13 -13.58 -20.78
CA ILE A 209 -5.74 -13.14 -20.82
C ILE A 209 -5.29 -13.08 -22.27
N PRO A 210 -4.84 -11.92 -22.79
CA PRO A 210 -4.67 -11.69 -24.21
C PRO A 210 -3.46 -12.40 -24.81
N ALA A 211 -2.32 -12.39 -24.16
CA ALA A 211 -1.06 -12.88 -24.72
C ALA A 211 -0.21 -13.62 -23.68
N GLY A 212 0.79 -14.39 -24.15
CA GLY A 212 1.68 -15.17 -23.28
C GLY A 212 2.50 -14.32 -22.29
N HIS A 213 2.96 -13.13 -22.71
CA HIS A 213 3.70 -12.21 -21.84
C HIS A 213 2.82 -11.63 -20.71
N SER A 214 1.52 -11.49 -20.95
CA SER A 214 0.57 -11.04 -19.92
C SER A 214 0.53 -11.98 -18.72
N TRP A 215 0.72 -13.29 -18.93
CA TRP A 215 0.84 -14.27 -17.85
C TRP A 215 2.04 -13.99 -16.93
N MET A 216 3.19 -13.65 -17.52
CA MET A 216 4.38 -13.31 -16.74
C MET A 216 4.16 -12.06 -15.87
N ALA A 217 3.52 -11.04 -16.45
CA ALA A 217 3.17 -9.83 -15.74
C ALA A 217 2.15 -10.10 -14.61
N LEU A 218 1.14 -10.94 -14.84
CA LEU A 218 0.16 -11.33 -13.83
C LEU A 218 0.80 -12.15 -12.71
N LEU A 219 1.69 -13.09 -13.04
CA LEU A 219 2.47 -13.84 -12.05
C LEU A 219 3.35 -12.91 -11.22
N ALA A 220 4.03 -11.94 -11.84
CA ALA A 220 4.83 -10.94 -11.13
C ALA A 220 3.96 -10.09 -10.20
N LEU A 221 2.78 -9.63 -10.63
CA LEU A 221 1.81 -8.93 -9.79
C LEU A 221 1.36 -9.78 -8.59
N GLY A 222 1.01 -11.05 -8.82
CA GLY A 222 0.52 -11.94 -7.77
C GLY A 222 1.61 -12.39 -6.79
N LEU A 223 2.80 -12.71 -7.28
CA LEU A 223 3.89 -13.26 -6.48
C LEU A 223 4.75 -12.17 -5.83
N ILE A 224 5.26 -11.24 -6.65
CA ILE A 224 6.19 -10.22 -6.16
C ILE A 224 5.42 -9.15 -5.41
N THR A 225 4.47 -8.50 -6.10
CA THR A 225 3.77 -7.35 -5.52
C THR A 225 2.81 -7.78 -4.43
N GLN A 226 1.94 -8.77 -4.68
CA GLN A 226 0.90 -9.13 -3.72
C GLN A 226 1.43 -10.06 -2.63
N LEU A 227 1.98 -11.21 -2.98
CA LEU A 227 2.43 -12.17 -1.96
C LEU A 227 3.69 -11.65 -1.24
N GLY A 228 4.71 -11.21 -1.95
CA GLY A 228 5.91 -10.65 -1.35
C GLY A 228 5.64 -9.28 -0.68
N GLY A 229 5.18 -8.31 -1.48
CA GLY A 229 5.04 -6.93 -1.03
C GLY A 229 3.96 -6.71 0.03
N TYR A 230 2.73 -7.12 -0.26
CA TYR A 230 1.61 -6.86 0.65
C TYR A 230 1.58 -7.79 1.87
N LEU A 231 2.16 -9.00 1.80
CA LEU A 231 2.35 -9.83 3.00
C LEU A 231 3.35 -9.17 3.96
N ALA A 232 4.46 -8.66 3.43
CA ALA A 232 5.46 -7.93 4.20
C ALA A 232 4.88 -6.63 4.79
N LEU A 233 4.10 -5.88 4.01
CA LEU A 233 3.36 -4.70 4.48
C LEU A 233 2.36 -5.05 5.59
N THR A 234 1.60 -6.14 5.43
CA THR A 234 0.66 -6.64 6.45
C THR A 234 1.39 -7.01 7.74
N TYR A 235 2.58 -7.61 7.64
CA TYR A 235 3.41 -7.87 8.81
C TYR A 235 3.84 -6.57 9.48
N ALA A 236 4.32 -5.60 8.72
CA ALA A 236 4.73 -4.29 9.24
C ALA A 236 3.58 -3.57 9.97
N LEU A 237 2.38 -3.55 9.39
CA LEU A 237 1.17 -2.94 9.99
C LEU A 237 0.69 -3.61 11.29
N GLY A 238 1.17 -4.82 11.59
CA GLY A 238 0.96 -5.45 12.90
C GLY A 238 1.89 -4.93 13.99
N HIS A 239 2.89 -4.12 13.64
CA HIS A 239 3.94 -3.66 14.55
C HIS A 239 4.20 -2.15 14.45
N LEU A 240 3.79 -1.51 13.36
CA LEU A 240 3.98 -0.09 13.06
C LEU A 240 2.62 0.55 12.80
N PRO A 241 2.41 1.81 13.24
CA PRO A 241 1.20 2.57 12.93
C PRO A 241 0.99 2.74 11.42
N ALA A 242 -0.28 2.81 10.98
CA ALA A 242 -0.61 3.07 9.57
C ALA A 242 -0.07 4.43 9.09
N THR A 243 0.02 5.42 9.98
CA THR A 243 0.63 6.73 9.68
C THR A 243 2.10 6.58 9.30
N VAL A 244 2.91 5.86 10.07
CA VAL A 244 4.32 5.55 9.78
C VAL A 244 4.44 4.77 8.47
N THR A 245 3.64 3.72 8.34
CA THR A 245 3.67 2.81 7.20
C THR A 245 3.28 3.53 5.90
N SER A 246 2.21 4.33 5.92
CA SER A 246 1.73 5.03 4.72
C SER A 246 2.72 6.07 4.19
N VAL A 247 3.35 6.87 5.07
CA VAL A 247 4.39 7.82 4.63
C VAL A 247 5.63 7.10 4.12
N SER A 248 6.01 5.99 4.76
CA SER A 248 7.16 5.20 4.32
C SER A 248 6.98 4.62 2.91
N LEU A 249 5.73 4.32 2.51
CA LEU A 249 5.42 3.87 1.14
C LEU A 249 5.77 4.91 0.07
N LEU A 250 5.88 6.20 0.40
CA LEU A 250 6.33 7.22 -0.55
C LEU A 250 7.78 6.99 -1.03
N ALA A 251 8.58 6.24 -0.27
CA ALA A 251 9.92 5.83 -0.67
C ALA A 251 9.96 4.91 -1.91
N GLN A 252 8.79 4.41 -2.37
CA GLN A 252 8.69 3.68 -3.65
C GLN A 252 9.19 4.52 -4.82
N GLY A 253 8.86 5.82 -4.86
CA GLY A 253 9.26 6.71 -5.95
C GLY A 253 10.78 6.78 -6.18
N PRO A 254 11.56 7.19 -5.17
CA PRO A 254 13.02 7.16 -5.24
C PRO A 254 13.59 5.79 -5.56
N LEU A 255 13.04 4.73 -4.95
CA LEU A 255 13.52 3.37 -5.19
C LEU A 255 13.29 2.94 -6.64
N THR A 256 12.11 3.23 -7.20
CA THR A 256 11.80 2.93 -8.60
C THR A 256 12.72 3.72 -9.54
N ALA A 257 13.00 4.99 -9.25
CA ALA A 257 13.94 5.79 -10.04
C ALA A 257 15.36 5.22 -10.01
N LEU A 258 15.84 4.80 -8.83
CA LEU A 258 17.15 4.13 -8.70
C LEU A 258 17.21 2.80 -9.46
N LEU A 259 16.16 1.99 -9.40
CA LEU A 259 16.07 0.74 -10.13
C LEU A 259 16.05 0.96 -11.64
N ALA A 260 15.32 1.96 -12.13
CA ALA A 260 15.32 2.34 -13.54
C ALA A 260 16.71 2.79 -14.01
N ALA A 261 17.39 3.62 -13.22
CA ALA A 261 18.75 4.04 -13.52
C ALA A 261 19.73 2.85 -13.61
N TRP A 262 19.60 1.90 -12.70
CA TRP A 262 20.49 0.74 -12.66
C TRP A 262 20.19 -0.31 -13.74
N LEU A 263 18.91 -0.62 -13.97
CA LEU A 263 18.49 -1.68 -14.90
C LEU A 263 18.42 -1.21 -16.35
N LEU A 264 18.04 0.07 -16.58
CA LEU A 264 17.85 0.62 -17.91
C LEU A 264 19.01 1.56 -18.32
N ALA A 265 20.04 1.68 -17.46
CA ALA A 265 21.17 2.62 -17.64
C ALA A 265 20.72 4.07 -17.89
N GLU A 266 19.55 4.45 -17.34
CA GLU A 266 19.03 5.81 -17.43
C GLU A 266 19.80 6.75 -16.51
N LYS A 267 20.09 7.97 -16.99
CA LYS A 267 20.73 8.99 -16.14
C LYS A 267 19.67 9.66 -15.28
N LEU A 268 19.87 9.60 -13.95
CA LEU A 268 19.03 10.36 -13.04
C LEU A 268 19.20 11.86 -13.27
N SER A 269 18.12 12.56 -13.46
CA SER A 269 18.11 14.02 -13.56
C SER A 269 18.32 14.67 -12.19
N ALA A 270 18.82 15.90 -12.15
CA ALA A 270 19.01 16.64 -10.90
C ALA A 270 17.70 16.77 -10.07
N PRO A 271 16.51 17.05 -10.66
CA PRO A 271 15.25 17.03 -9.92
C PRO A 271 14.91 15.66 -9.31
N GLN A 272 15.23 14.56 -10.00
CA GLN A 272 14.99 13.21 -9.46
C GLN A 272 15.88 12.90 -8.25
N ILE A 273 17.16 13.27 -8.29
CA ILE A 273 18.08 13.09 -7.17
C ILE A 273 17.65 13.96 -5.98
N PHE A 274 17.38 15.25 -6.22
CA PHE A 274 16.93 16.18 -5.18
C PHE A 274 15.58 15.75 -4.59
N GLY A 275 14.62 15.43 -5.45
CA GLY A 275 13.29 14.94 -5.02
C GLY A 275 13.38 13.64 -4.23
N GLY A 276 14.23 12.70 -4.66
CA GLY A 276 14.48 11.46 -3.92
C GLY A 276 15.05 11.71 -2.51
N ALA A 277 16.00 12.62 -2.39
CA ALA A 277 16.53 13.01 -1.09
C ALA A 277 15.44 13.65 -0.20
N LEU A 278 14.61 14.55 -0.75
CA LEU A 278 13.48 15.13 -0.02
C LEU A 278 12.47 14.09 0.47
N VAL A 279 12.13 13.09 -0.37
CA VAL A 279 11.24 11.98 0.04
C VAL A 279 11.84 11.24 1.23
N LEU A 280 13.12 10.85 1.15
CA LEU A 280 13.76 10.06 2.20
C LEU A 280 13.88 10.87 3.52
N ILE A 281 14.23 12.15 3.43
CA ILE A 281 14.27 13.05 4.61
C ILE A 281 12.85 13.20 5.19
N GLY A 282 11.84 13.40 4.34
CA GLY A 282 10.44 13.54 4.74
C GLY A 282 9.92 12.28 5.45
N VAL A 283 10.20 11.09 4.89
CA VAL A 283 9.89 9.81 5.51
C VAL A 283 10.61 9.67 6.86
N GLY A 284 11.90 10.01 6.93
CA GLY A 284 12.66 9.99 8.17
C GLY A 284 12.10 10.94 9.24
N LEU A 285 11.66 12.13 8.84
CA LEU A 285 11.06 13.13 9.75
C LEU A 285 9.67 12.66 10.23
N ALA A 286 8.82 12.15 9.35
CA ALA A 286 7.51 11.64 9.71
C ALA A 286 7.58 10.47 10.69
N ASN A 287 8.64 9.65 10.58
CA ASN A 287 8.85 8.48 11.44
C ASN A 287 9.60 8.80 12.74
N ARG A 288 10.01 10.06 12.95
CA ARG A 288 10.52 10.48 14.26
C ARG A 288 9.37 10.39 15.27
N ARG A 289 9.56 9.57 16.30
CA ARG A 289 8.60 9.38 17.37
C ARG A 289 8.21 10.73 17.97
N GLY A 290 6.91 11.03 18.00
CA GLY A 290 6.37 12.01 18.93
C GLY A 290 6.79 11.64 20.36
N ASN A 291 6.90 12.64 21.22
CA ASN A 291 7.38 12.49 22.59
C ASN A 291 6.70 11.30 23.30
N PRO A 292 7.45 10.32 23.84
CA PRO A 292 6.87 9.14 24.52
C PRO A 292 5.88 9.50 25.66
N ALA A 293 5.96 10.73 26.20
CA ALA A 293 5.05 11.24 27.22
C ALA A 293 3.62 11.52 26.69
N GLU A 294 3.44 11.83 25.39
CA GLU A 294 2.11 12.04 24.80
C GLU A 294 1.41 10.71 24.52
N GLU A 295 2.15 9.67 24.12
CA GLU A 295 1.60 8.33 23.94
C GLU A 295 1.18 7.70 25.28
N ALA A 296 1.96 7.89 26.34
CA ALA A 296 1.64 7.40 27.68
C ALA A 296 0.38 8.07 28.27
N ASN A 297 0.21 9.38 28.08
CA ASN A 297 -0.99 10.09 28.53
C ASN A 297 -2.26 9.66 27.78
N THR A 298 -2.16 9.33 26.49
CA THR A 298 -3.31 8.87 25.72
C THR A 298 -3.77 7.46 26.13
N VAL A 299 -2.83 6.62 26.57
CA VAL A 299 -3.14 5.28 27.10
C VAL A 299 -3.77 5.37 28.51
N LEU A 300 -3.31 6.29 29.36
CA LEU A 300 -3.85 6.47 30.72
C LEU A 300 -5.28 7.01 30.70
N VAL A 301 -5.57 8.01 29.87
CA VAL A 301 -6.92 8.57 29.71
C VAL A 301 -7.93 7.55 29.16
N ARG A 302 -7.47 6.54 28.41
CA ARG A 302 -8.33 5.48 27.84
C ARG A 302 -8.65 4.37 28.84
N ASN A 303 -7.87 4.21 29.89
CA ASN A 303 -8.11 3.22 30.95
C ASN A 303 -9.01 3.77 32.07
N GLU A 304 -9.26 5.07 32.08
CA GLU A 304 -10.11 5.75 33.07
C GLU A 304 -11.52 6.12 32.54
N ALA A 305 -11.81 5.85 31.28
CA ALA A 305 -13.11 6.07 30.60
C ALA A 305 -13.75 4.73 30.22
#